data_bc6bf9099a29c1d258e9c5aed744c04a
#
_entry.id   bc6bf9099a29c1d258e9c5aed744c04a
#
_cell.length_a   1.000
_cell.length_b   1.000
_cell.length_c   1.000
_cell.angle_alpha   90.00
_cell.angle_beta   90.00
_cell.angle_gamma   90.00
#
_symmetry.space_group_name_H-M   'P 1'
#
loop_
_entity.id
_entity.type
_entity.pdbx_description
1 polymer ?
#
loop_
_entity_poly.entity_id
_entity_poly.type
_entity_poly.pdbx_seq_one_letter_code
_entity_poly.pdbx_strand_id
1 'polypeptide(L)' 'MPHIIVKLYPGRTEEQKKKLADKITQAVIEAVNVPDDSISIGIEEIPKEQWDEAVKKPDIIAKQKTLYKHSQSSKVV' A
#
# COMPACT_ATOMS: atom_id res chain seq x y z
N MET A 1 -4.33 -5.44 -15.42
CA MET A 1 -4.15 -4.01 -15.06
C MET A 1 -4.13 -3.82 -13.55
N PRO A 2 -3.16 -4.44 -12.75
CA PRO A 2 -3.17 -4.14 -11.32
C PRO A 2 -2.62 -2.75 -11.01
N HIS A 3 -3.24 -2.08 -10.05
CA HIS A 3 -2.80 -0.80 -9.54
C HIS A 3 -2.68 -0.89 -8.03
N ILE A 4 -1.49 -0.61 -7.51
CA ILE A 4 -1.20 -0.75 -6.09
C ILE A 4 -0.88 0.64 -5.52
N ILE A 5 -1.48 0.96 -4.41
CA ILE A 5 -1.19 2.19 -3.69
C ILE A 5 -0.64 1.83 -2.31
N VAL A 6 0.55 2.34 -2.01
CA VAL A 6 1.16 2.19 -0.69
C VAL A 6 1.04 3.52 0.02
N LYS A 7 0.43 3.50 1.19
CA LYS A 7 0.34 4.67 2.06
C LYS A 7 1.18 4.42 3.30
N LEU A 8 2.07 5.34 3.62
CA LEU A 8 2.97 5.18 4.76
C LEU A 8 3.30 6.55 5.36
N TYR A 9 3.89 6.52 6.55
CA TYR A 9 4.34 7.75 7.19
C TYR A 9 5.51 8.35 6.43
N PRO A 10 5.67 9.68 6.46
CA PRO A 10 6.84 10.33 5.84
C PRO A 10 8.14 9.89 6.50
N GLY A 11 9.25 10.04 5.80
CA GLY A 11 10.58 9.78 6.35
C GLY A 11 11.39 8.75 5.58
N ARG A 12 10.82 8.11 4.58
CA ARG A 12 11.59 7.19 3.74
C ARG A 12 12.28 7.96 2.63
N THR A 13 13.48 7.51 2.27
CA THR A 13 14.22 8.13 1.17
C THR A 13 13.60 7.76 -0.17
N GLU A 14 13.92 8.53 -1.20
CA GLU A 14 13.49 8.20 -2.56
C GLU A 14 14.02 6.85 -2.98
N GLU A 15 15.25 6.52 -2.58
CA GLU A 15 15.84 5.23 -2.89
C GLU A 15 15.06 4.08 -2.26
N GLN A 16 14.65 4.25 -1.00
CA GLN A 16 13.83 3.23 -0.33
C GLN A 16 12.48 3.06 -1.02
N LYS A 17 11.86 4.14 -1.44
CA LYS A 17 10.56 4.07 -2.13
C LYS A 17 10.68 3.41 -3.50
N LYS A 18 11.75 3.70 -4.24
CA LYS A 18 11.99 3.03 -5.52
C LYS A 18 12.20 1.54 -5.34
N LYS A 19 12.98 1.16 -4.33
CA LYS A 19 13.22 -0.25 -4.04
C LYS A 19 11.93 -0.96 -3.64
N LEU A 20 11.09 -0.31 -2.86
CA LEU A 20 9.80 -0.86 -2.48
C LEU A 20 8.92 -1.10 -3.71
N ALA A 21 8.83 -0.12 -4.60
CA ALA A 21 8.04 -0.26 -5.83
C ALA A 21 8.56 -1.40 -6.69
N ASP A 22 9.89 -1.54 -6.84
CA ASP A 22 10.48 -2.61 -7.62
C ASP A 22 10.16 -3.99 -7.04
N LYS A 23 10.24 -4.12 -5.72
CA LYS A 23 9.95 -5.40 -5.08
C LYS A 23 8.47 -5.76 -5.15
N ILE A 24 7.58 -4.77 -5.04
CA ILE A 24 6.15 -5.01 -5.21
C ILE A 24 5.86 -5.45 -6.64
N THR A 25 6.48 -4.79 -7.63
CA THR A 25 6.32 -5.18 -9.03
C THR A 25 6.69 -6.64 -9.23
N GLN A 26 7.84 -7.06 -8.71
CA GLN A 26 8.28 -8.45 -8.84
C GLN A 26 7.33 -9.41 -8.16
N ALA A 27 6.84 -9.05 -6.97
CA ALA A 27 5.88 -9.91 -6.26
C ALA A 27 4.58 -10.08 -7.04
N VAL A 28 4.09 -9.01 -7.66
CA VAL A 28 2.86 -9.06 -8.44
C VAL A 28 3.06 -9.95 -9.67
N ILE A 29 4.18 -9.79 -10.38
CA ILE A 29 4.47 -10.63 -11.55
C ILE A 29 4.52 -12.11 -11.16
N GLU A 30 5.20 -12.43 -10.07
CA GLU A 30 5.34 -13.82 -9.63
C GLU A 30 4.02 -14.42 -9.15
N ALA A 31 3.21 -13.65 -8.45
CA ALA A 31 2.00 -14.18 -7.83
C ALA A 31 0.79 -14.19 -8.76
N VAL A 32 0.68 -13.19 -9.63
CA VAL A 32 -0.51 -12.97 -10.45
C VAL A 32 -0.27 -13.25 -11.93
N ASN A 33 0.99 -13.34 -12.33
CA ASN A 33 1.39 -13.66 -13.70
C ASN A 33 0.87 -12.65 -14.73
N VAL A 34 1.23 -11.39 -14.51
CA VAL A 34 0.90 -10.30 -15.43
C VAL A 34 2.18 -9.64 -15.92
N PRO A 35 2.18 -9.00 -17.09
CA PRO A 35 3.39 -8.33 -17.58
C PRO A 35 3.71 -7.07 -16.77
N ASP A 36 4.98 -6.73 -16.74
CA ASP A 36 5.48 -5.56 -16.00
C ASP A 36 4.76 -4.27 -16.42
N ASP A 37 4.53 -4.08 -17.70
CA ASP A 37 3.95 -2.84 -18.22
C ASP A 37 2.46 -2.69 -17.91
N SER A 38 1.83 -3.69 -17.31
CA SER A 38 0.43 -3.58 -16.87
C SER A 38 0.31 -3.08 -15.43
N ILE A 39 1.43 -2.98 -14.70
CA ILE A 39 1.43 -2.68 -13.26
C ILE A 39 1.75 -1.22 -13.02
N SER A 40 0.94 -0.56 -12.21
CA SER A 40 1.25 0.78 -11.72
C SER A 40 1.26 0.78 -10.21
N ILE A 41 2.18 1.54 -9.62
CA ILE A 41 2.36 1.59 -8.17
C ILE A 41 2.52 3.05 -7.76
N GLY A 42 1.64 3.49 -6.84
CA GLY A 42 1.76 4.78 -6.22
C GLY A 42 2.26 4.63 -4.79
N ILE A 43 3.06 5.57 -4.32
CA ILE A 43 3.51 5.62 -2.93
C ILE A 43 3.19 6.99 -2.41
N GLU A 44 2.33 7.06 -1.38
CA GLU A 44 1.84 8.30 -0.81
C GLU A 44 2.27 8.41 0.63
N GLU A 45 2.89 9.54 0.97
CA GLU A 45 3.30 9.82 2.34
C GLU A 45 2.18 10.56 3.05
N ILE A 46 1.69 9.99 4.14
CA ILE A 46 0.58 10.55 4.92
C ILE A 46 1.13 10.91 6.31
N PRO A 47 1.07 12.18 6.71
CA PRO A 47 1.50 12.56 8.06
C PRO A 47 0.76 11.76 9.14
N LYS A 48 1.49 11.44 10.21
CA LYS A 48 0.94 10.61 11.28
C LYS A 48 -0.36 11.19 11.86
N GLU A 49 -0.43 12.49 12.02
CA GLU A 49 -1.61 13.16 12.58
C GLU A 49 -2.82 13.12 11.65
N GLN A 50 -2.63 12.79 10.38
CA GLN A 50 -3.72 12.65 9.41
C GLN A 50 -4.06 11.19 9.13
N TRP A 51 -3.31 10.26 9.70
CA TRP A 51 -3.42 8.85 9.36
C TRP A 51 -4.83 8.29 9.58
N ASP A 52 -5.43 8.59 10.72
CA ASP A 52 -6.76 8.06 11.05
C ASP A 52 -7.80 8.49 10.02
N GLU A 53 -7.82 9.77 9.67
CA GLU A 53 -8.82 10.29 8.73
C GLU A 53 -8.52 9.91 7.28
N ALA A 54 -7.24 9.86 6.90
CA ALA A 54 -6.86 9.65 5.51
C ALA A 54 -6.70 8.18 5.15
N VAL A 55 -6.36 7.31 6.11
CA VAL A 55 -6.04 5.92 5.84
C VAL A 55 -6.89 4.96 6.68
N LYS A 56 -6.87 5.11 8.00
CA LYS A 56 -7.52 4.12 8.86
C LYS A 56 -9.02 4.04 8.61
N LYS A 57 -9.70 5.16 8.56
CA LYS A 57 -11.15 5.17 8.36
C LYS A 57 -11.55 4.77 6.93
N PRO A 58 -11.02 5.43 5.87
CA PRO A 58 -11.50 5.13 4.51
C PRO A 58 -10.95 3.84 3.92
N ASP A 59 -9.71 3.47 4.24
CA ASP A 59 -9.04 2.35 3.57
C ASP A 59 -8.98 1.08 4.40
N ILE A 60 -9.00 1.18 5.71
CA ILE A 60 -8.86 0.03 6.58
C ILE A 60 -10.20 -0.35 7.20
N ILE A 61 -10.81 0.54 7.97
CA ILE A 61 -12.06 0.23 8.65
C ILE A 61 -13.21 0.06 7.64
N ALA A 62 -13.35 1.01 6.71
CA ALA A 62 -14.43 0.97 5.73
C ALA A 62 -14.29 -0.20 4.74
N LYS A 63 -13.07 -0.72 4.57
CA LYS A 63 -12.79 -1.80 3.61
C LYS A 63 -12.32 -3.09 4.30
N GLN A 64 -12.75 -3.33 5.52
CA GLN A 64 -12.33 -4.51 6.30
C GLN A 64 -12.44 -5.81 5.51
N LYS A 65 -13.48 -5.97 4.71
CA LYS A 65 -13.71 -7.20 3.96
C LYS A 65 -12.71 -7.44 2.85
N THR A 66 -11.94 -6.43 2.46
CA THR A 66 -10.93 -6.56 1.41
C THR A 66 -9.53 -6.82 1.95
N LEU A 67 -9.34 -6.78 3.27
CA LEU A 67 -8.02 -6.94 3.86
C LEU A 67 -7.62 -8.41 3.90
N TYR A 68 -6.48 -8.73 3.29
CA TYR A 68 -5.91 -10.07 3.33
C TYR A 68 -4.89 -10.21 4.46
N LYS A 69 -4.41 -9.12 4.98
CA LYS A 69 -3.50 -9.09 6.11
C LYS A 69 -3.87 -7.90 7.00
N HIS A 70 -3.99 -8.14 8.29
CA HIS A 70 -4.33 -7.10 9.26
C HIS A 70 -3.11 -6.73 10.07
N SER A 71 -2.92 -5.43 10.29
CA SER A 71 -1.98 -4.93 11.29
C SER A 71 -2.73 -4.77 12.61
N GLN A 72 -2.02 -4.48 13.68
CA GLN A 72 -2.68 -4.20 14.96
C GLN A 72 -3.61 -2.99 14.85
N SER A 73 -3.23 -1.98 14.09
CA SER A 73 -4.04 -0.77 13.94
C SER A 73 -5.26 -0.96 13.04
N SER A 74 -5.34 -2.07 12.31
CA SER A 74 -6.47 -2.34 11.43
C SER A 74 -7.57 -3.15 12.09
N LYS A 75 -7.37 -3.62 13.31
CA LYS A 75 -8.38 -4.41 14.00
C LYS A 75 -9.52 -3.52 14.48
N VAL A 76 -10.74 -3.95 14.20
CA VAL A 76 -11.95 -3.32 14.71
C VAL A 76 -12.32 -4.05 15.98
N VAL A 77 -12.39 -3.30 17.08
CA VAL A 77 -12.69 -3.90 18.39
C VAL A 77 -14.17 -3.83 18.64
#